data_62d3e22b660a70cd34fa641f723facc0
#
_entry.id   62d3e22b660a70cd34fa641f723facc0
#
_cell.length_a   1.000
_cell.length_b   1.000
_cell.length_c   1.000
_cell.angle_alpha   90.00
_cell.angle_beta   90.00
_cell.angle_gamma   90.00
#
_symmetry.space_group_name_H-M   'P 1'
#
loop_
_entity.id
_entity.type
_entity.pdbx_description
1 polymer ?
#
loop_
_entity_poly.entity_id
_entity_poly.type
_entity_poly.pdbx_seq_one_letter_code
_entity_poly.pdbx_strand_id
1 'polypeptide(L)'
;MGIRVSSVTKDFGDFRAVDDVSVDVDSGSLVALLGPSGSGKSTLLRLIAGLEQLDQGRIWITGEEATERSVQDREVGFVFQHFALFKHRTVRQNVAFGLELRRWKKEAIRRRVDELLELVQLQGYGSRYPSQLSGGQRQRVALARALAVQPRVLLLDEPFSALDAKVRKELRAWLRNLHDEMHVTTVIVTHDQEEAMEVADKIVVMNHGKVEQIGTPAEIYDHPATPFVMSFIGAVNVLPQGAFRWALALARPRASIQEETVRCLCAPTMWRCLSTPRTARCPWSYGGLAIWAVIYKPSWP
;
A
#
# COMPACT_ATOMS: atom_id res chain seq x y z
N MET A 1 19.09 1.83 0.84
CA MET A 1 18.01 2.73 0.41
C MET A 1 17.43 2.17 -0.88
N GLY A 2 16.14 1.84 -0.91
CA GLY A 2 15.48 1.23 -2.06
C GLY A 2 14.92 2.28 -3.02
N ILE A 3 13.93 3.06 -2.56
CA ILE A 3 13.32 4.16 -3.32
C ILE A 3 13.26 5.38 -2.42
N ARG A 4 13.56 6.55 -2.97
CA ARG A 4 13.28 7.84 -2.34
C ARG A 4 12.48 8.70 -3.29
N VAL A 5 11.38 9.21 -2.80
CA VAL A 5 10.54 10.22 -3.44
C VAL A 5 10.65 11.49 -2.61
N SER A 6 10.97 12.62 -3.21
CA SER A 6 11.15 13.88 -2.49
C SER A 6 10.37 15.01 -3.17
N SER A 7 9.41 15.56 -2.42
CA SER A 7 8.57 16.69 -2.81
C SER A 7 7.98 16.56 -4.22
N VAL A 8 7.47 15.36 -4.53
CA VAL A 8 6.93 15.05 -5.85
C VAL A 8 5.53 15.62 -5.99
N THR A 9 5.31 16.37 -7.08
CA THR A 9 4.01 16.93 -7.46
C THR A 9 3.68 16.50 -8.88
N LYS A 10 2.38 16.20 -9.12
CA LYS A 10 1.84 15.87 -10.43
C LYS A 10 0.46 16.47 -10.62
N ASP A 11 0.34 17.28 -11.65
CA ASP A 11 -0.90 17.92 -12.08
C ASP A 11 -1.41 17.31 -13.41
N PHE A 12 -2.71 17.12 -13.54
CA PHE A 12 -3.40 16.77 -14.79
C PHE A 12 -4.41 17.87 -15.10
N GLY A 13 -3.99 18.87 -15.86
CA GLY A 13 -4.77 20.10 -16.05
C GLY A 13 -5.01 20.79 -14.70
N ASP A 14 -6.28 21.01 -14.36
CA ASP A 14 -6.66 21.63 -13.08
C ASP A 14 -6.70 20.67 -11.88
N PHE A 15 -6.48 19.37 -12.12
CA PHE A 15 -6.51 18.36 -11.07
C PHE A 15 -5.12 17.98 -10.58
N ARG A 16 -4.83 18.27 -9.30
CA ARG A 16 -3.60 17.85 -8.65
C ARG A 16 -3.74 16.43 -8.11
N ALA A 17 -3.07 15.49 -8.75
CA ALA A 17 -3.13 14.08 -8.41
C ALA A 17 -2.15 13.68 -7.31
N VAL A 18 -0.98 14.33 -7.25
CA VAL A 18 0.05 14.15 -6.21
C VAL A 18 0.54 15.53 -5.82
N ASP A 19 0.56 15.84 -4.51
CA ASP A 19 0.83 17.16 -3.96
C ASP A 19 1.91 17.10 -2.88
N ASP A 20 3.14 17.49 -3.25
CA ASP A 20 4.32 17.56 -2.38
C ASP A 20 4.57 16.26 -1.58
N VAL A 21 4.52 15.11 -2.27
CA VAL A 21 4.70 13.80 -1.63
C VAL A 21 6.17 13.48 -1.45
N SER A 22 6.54 13.13 -0.21
CA SER A 22 7.85 12.60 0.16
C SER A 22 7.70 11.26 0.87
N VAL A 23 8.38 10.21 0.35
CA VAL A 23 8.34 8.84 0.88
C VAL A 23 9.69 8.18 0.70
N ASP A 24 10.19 7.55 1.76
CA ASP A 24 11.38 6.69 1.72
C ASP A 24 10.97 5.21 1.89
N VAL A 25 11.41 4.36 0.96
CA VAL A 25 11.23 2.90 0.97
C VAL A 25 12.58 2.26 1.16
N ASP A 26 12.73 1.49 2.23
CA ASP A 26 13.98 0.80 2.54
C ASP A 26 14.26 -0.33 1.52
N SER A 27 15.54 -0.62 1.27
CA SER A 27 15.91 -1.76 0.42
C SER A 27 15.40 -3.06 1.01
N GLY A 28 14.78 -3.89 0.16
CA GLY A 28 14.25 -5.18 0.56
C GLY A 28 12.98 -5.13 1.41
N SER A 29 12.35 -3.95 1.59
CA SER A 29 11.06 -3.85 2.28
C SER A 29 9.87 -3.92 1.32
N LEU A 30 8.72 -4.34 1.85
CA LEU A 30 7.44 -4.29 1.18
C LEU A 30 6.61 -3.15 1.78
N VAL A 31 6.36 -2.12 0.96
CA VAL A 31 5.59 -0.93 1.37
C VAL A 31 4.24 -0.90 0.65
N ALA A 32 3.16 -0.69 1.40
CA ALA A 32 1.83 -0.50 0.84
C ALA A 32 1.47 0.99 0.74
N LEU A 33 1.08 1.44 -0.45
CA LEU A 33 0.38 2.71 -0.64
C LEU A 33 -1.11 2.46 -0.47
N LEU A 34 -1.70 2.95 0.61
CA LEU A 34 -3.07 2.69 1.02
C LEU A 34 -3.89 3.99 1.01
N GLY A 35 -5.16 3.93 0.59
CA GLY A 35 -6.05 5.09 0.60
C GLY A 35 -7.25 4.91 -0.33
N PRO A 36 -8.24 5.81 -0.30
CA PRO A 36 -9.42 5.74 -1.14
C PRO A 36 -9.10 5.88 -2.63
N SER A 37 -10.05 5.52 -3.48
CA SER A 37 -9.93 5.76 -4.92
C SER A 37 -9.72 7.25 -5.21
N GLY A 38 -8.85 7.57 -6.15
CA GLY A 38 -8.50 8.97 -6.48
C GLY A 38 -7.53 9.67 -5.52
N SER A 39 -6.95 8.97 -4.52
CA SER A 39 -5.98 9.59 -3.59
C SER A 39 -4.56 9.75 -4.14
N GLY A 40 -4.30 9.41 -5.41
CA GLY A 40 -3.00 9.61 -6.06
C GLY A 40 -2.04 8.41 -6.05
N LYS A 41 -2.39 7.28 -5.41
CA LYS A 41 -1.52 6.09 -5.24
C LYS A 41 -0.96 5.53 -6.56
N SER A 42 -1.85 5.18 -7.50
CA SER A 42 -1.45 4.63 -8.81
C SER A 42 -0.67 5.66 -9.62
N THR A 43 -0.98 6.95 -9.47
CA THR A 43 -0.19 8.03 -10.09
C THR A 43 1.22 8.05 -9.52
N LEU A 44 1.37 8.05 -8.19
CA LEU A 44 2.68 7.99 -7.53
C LEU A 44 3.47 6.74 -7.96
N LEU A 45 2.81 5.57 -8.03
CA LEU A 45 3.45 4.34 -8.48
C LEU A 45 3.96 4.46 -9.94
N ARG A 46 3.17 5.07 -10.83
CA ARG A 46 3.54 5.30 -12.24
C ARG A 46 4.67 6.31 -12.38
N LEU A 47 4.70 7.35 -11.54
CA LEU A 47 5.81 8.31 -11.46
C LEU A 47 7.12 7.61 -11.06
N ILE A 48 7.08 6.72 -10.04
CA ILE A 48 8.24 5.91 -9.65
C ILE A 48 8.70 5.00 -10.79
N ALA A 49 7.76 4.40 -11.53
CA ALA A 49 8.06 3.55 -12.68
C ALA A 49 8.60 4.32 -13.90
N GLY A 50 8.41 5.65 -13.97
CA GLY A 50 8.71 6.47 -15.15
C GLY A 50 7.68 6.33 -16.27
N LEU A 51 6.48 5.77 -15.96
CA LEU A 51 5.36 5.70 -16.89
C LEU A 51 4.61 7.03 -17.02
N GLU A 52 4.80 7.91 -16.03
CA GLU A 52 4.34 9.30 -16.02
C GLU A 52 5.51 10.21 -15.68
N GLN A 53 5.49 11.44 -16.19
CA GLN A 53 6.46 12.47 -15.85
C GLN A 53 5.95 13.28 -14.67
N LEU A 54 6.81 13.55 -13.69
CA LEU A 54 6.49 14.46 -12.59
C LEU A 54 6.65 15.93 -13.04
N ASP A 55 5.93 16.82 -12.39
CA ASP A 55 6.02 18.25 -12.68
C ASP A 55 7.01 18.95 -11.74
N GLN A 56 7.14 18.42 -10.48
CA GLN A 56 8.11 18.91 -9.50
C GLN A 56 8.62 17.75 -8.64
N GLY A 57 9.78 17.95 -8.01
CA GLY A 57 10.39 16.99 -7.10
C GLY A 57 11.42 16.08 -7.76
N ARG A 58 11.84 15.05 -7.05
CA ARG A 58 12.86 14.09 -7.52
C ARG A 58 12.58 12.68 -7.02
N ILE A 59 13.04 11.70 -7.80
CA ILE A 59 12.93 10.27 -7.49
C ILE A 59 14.32 9.62 -7.60
N TRP A 60 14.69 8.83 -6.58
CA TRP A 60 15.88 7.98 -6.60
C TRP A 60 15.47 6.53 -6.46
N ILE A 61 16.14 5.66 -7.20
CA ILE A 61 15.97 4.21 -7.14
C ILE A 61 17.35 3.60 -6.86
N THR A 62 17.46 2.83 -5.80
CA THR A 62 18.72 2.20 -5.35
C THR A 62 19.92 3.17 -5.22
N GLY A 63 19.62 4.40 -4.76
CA GLY A 63 20.64 5.46 -4.56
C GLY A 63 20.97 6.28 -5.79
N GLU A 64 20.46 5.93 -6.96
CA GLU A 64 20.69 6.66 -8.22
C GLU A 64 19.47 7.52 -8.57
N GLU A 65 19.70 8.76 -8.99
CA GLU A 65 18.61 9.64 -9.41
C GLU A 65 17.97 9.08 -10.70
N ALA A 66 16.64 8.88 -10.64
CA ALA A 66 15.85 8.27 -11.69
C ALA A 66 14.82 9.23 -12.32
N THR A 67 14.80 10.50 -11.90
CA THR A 67 13.80 11.50 -12.29
C THR A 67 13.63 11.57 -13.81
N GLU A 68 14.72 11.74 -14.53
CA GLU A 68 14.75 11.89 -16.01
C GLU A 68 15.04 10.57 -16.76
N ARG A 69 15.22 9.45 -16.01
CA ARG A 69 15.53 8.16 -16.65
C ARG A 69 14.32 7.58 -17.36
N SER A 70 14.59 6.95 -18.50
CA SER A 70 13.57 6.18 -19.21
C SER A 70 13.08 4.99 -18.38
N VAL A 71 11.88 4.48 -18.68
CA VAL A 71 11.31 3.29 -18.01
C VAL A 71 12.26 2.10 -18.06
N GLN A 72 12.96 1.91 -19.20
CA GLN A 72 13.91 0.81 -19.39
C GLN A 72 15.13 0.91 -18.47
N ASP A 73 15.61 2.14 -18.25
CA ASP A 73 16.82 2.41 -17.46
C ASP A 73 16.57 2.42 -15.95
N ARG A 74 15.31 2.44 -15.51
CA ARG A 74 14.95 2.38 -14.08
C ARG A 74 15.03 0.97 -13.49
N GLU A 75 15.14 -0.06 -14.33
CA GLU A 75 15.23 -1.47 -13.91
C GLU A 75 14.14 -1.91 -12.94
N VAL A 76 12.92 -1.41 -13.13
CA VAL A 76 11.75 -1.74 -12.32
C VAL A 76 10.91 -2.83 -12.98
N GLY A 77 10.36 -3.73 -12.15
CA GLY A 77 9.30 -4.66 -12.57
C GLY A 77 7.95 -4.04 -12.26
N PHE A 78 7.05 -4.01 -13.23
CA PHE A 78 5.71 -3.42 -13.04
C PHE A 78 4.62 -4.45 -13.32
N VAL A 79 3.65 -4.58 -12.40
CA VAL A 79 2.43 -5.38 -12.57
C VAL A 79 1.23 -4.45 -12.56
N PHE A 80 0.51 -4.42 -13.67
CA PHE A 80 -0.69 -3.59 -13.84
C PHE A 80 -1.92 -4.25 -13.21
N GLN A 81 -2.89 -3.47 -12.80
CA GLN A 81 -4.17 -3.89 -12.21
C GLN A 81 -4.89 -4.98 -13.03
N HIS A 82 -4.87 -4.88 -14.36
CA HIS A 82 -5.47 -5.88 -15.25
C HIS A 82 -4.45 -6.90 -15.81
N PHE A 83 -3.30 -7.06 -15.10
CA PHE A 83 -2.21 -7.99 -15.43
C PHE A 83 -1.51 -7.71 -16.77
N ALA A 84 -2.15 -7.08 -17.73
CA ALA A 84 -1.65 -6.71 -19.06
C ALA A 84 -0.90 -7.86 -19.77
N LEU A 85 -1.40 -9.09 -19.69
CA LEU A 85 -0.81 -10.24 -20.38
C LEU A 85 -1.10 -10.18 -21.88
N PHE A 86 -0.13 -10.59 -22.69
CA PHE A 86 -0.28 -10.73 -24.13
C PHE A 86 -1.21 -11.93 -24.44
N LYS A 87 -2.45 -11.65 -24.84
CA LYS A 87 -3.50 -12.66 -25.05
C LYS A 87 -3.16 -13.71 -26.11
N HIS A 88 -2.36 -13.30 -27.11
CA HIS A 88 -1.92 -14.12 -28.25
C HIS A 88 -0.61 -14.90 -27.99
N ARG A 89 -0.01 -14.74 -26.79
CA ARG A 89 1.20 -15.44 -26.37
C ARG A 89 0.89 -16.45 -25.29
N THR A 90 1.60 -17.57 -25.28
CA THR A 90 1.52 -18.54 -24.18
C THR A 90 2.09 -17.97 -22.89
N VAL A 91 1.86 -18.67 -21.77
CA VAL A 91 2.44 -18.34 -20.46
C VAL A 91 3.96 -18.22 -20.56
N ARG A 92 4.63 -19.20 -21.14
CA ARG A 92 6.08 -19.20 -21.35
C ARG A 92 6.53 -17.98 -22.14
N GLN A 93 5.86 -17.67 -23.23
CA GLN A 93 6.17 -16.51 -24.06
C GLN A 93 5.89 -15.17 -23.37
N ASN A 94 4.87 -15.10 -22.50
CA ASN A 94 4.62 -13.92 -21.66
C ASN A 94 5.79 -13.68 -20.71
N VAL A 95 6.24 -14.71 -19.99
CA VAL A 95 7.35 -14.59 -19.03
C VAL A 95 8.68 -14.30 -19.75
N ALA A 96 8.91 -14.93 -20.90
CA ALA A 96 10.14 -14.75 -21.68
C ALA A 96 10.28 -13.36 -22.31
N PHE A 97 9.19 -12.63 -22.49
CA PHE A 97 9.13 -11.42 -23.33
C PHE A 97 10.21 -10.37 -22.98
N GLY A 98 10.38 -10.03 -21.71
CA GLY A 98 11.38 -9.05 -21.28
C GLY A 98 12.82 -9.53 -21.50
N LEU A 99 13.06 -10.83 -21.38
CA LEU A 99 14.36 -11.45 -21.64
C LEU A 99 14.70 -11.47 -23.15
N GLU A 100 13.68 -11.72 -24.00
CA GLU A 100 13.81 -11.64 -25.47
C GLU A 100 14.20 -10.23 -25.91
N LEU A 101 13.54 -9.19 -25.37
CA LEU A 101 13.87 -7.79 -25.65
C LEU A 101 15.31 -7.43 -25.22
N ARG A 102 15.79 -7.99 -24.12
CA ARG A 102 17.17 -7.85 -23.65
C ARG A 102 18.17 -8.75 -24.36
N ARG A 103 17.73 -9.46 -25.40
CA ARG A 103 18.55 -10.34 -26.27
C ARG A 103 19.32 -11.41 -25.50
N TRP A 104 18.72 -11.98 -24.45
CA TRP A 104 19.32 -13.10 -23.74
C TRP A 104 19.44 -14.34 -24.64
N LYS A 105 20.41 -15.22 -24.36
CA LYS A 105 20.56 -16.50 -25.08
C LYS A 105 19.34 -17.40 -24.82
N LYS A 106 18.88 -18.13 -25.84
CA LYS A 106 17.69 -18.98 -25.79
C LYS A 106 17.70 -19.99 -24.64
N GLU A 107 18.85 -20.59 -24.36
CA GLU A 107 19.03 -21.55 -23.26
C GLU A 107 18.88 -20.88 -21.88
N ALA A 108 19.41 -19.66 -21.72
CA ALA A 108 19.25 -18.89 -20.49
C ALA A 108 17.80 -18.46 -20.27
N ILE A 109 17.11 -18.04 -21.34
CA ILE A 109 15.67 -17.71 -21.28
C ILE A 109 14.87 -18.94 -20.86
N ARG A 110 15.11 -20.11 -21.49
CA ARG A 110 14.39 -21.33 -21.15
C ARG A 110 14.55 -21.68 -19.68
N ARG A 111 15.77 -21.74 -19.18
CA ARG A 111 16.08 -22.04 -17.77
C ARG A 111 15.41 -21.04 -16.83
N ARG A 112 15.57 -19.72 -17.09
CA ARG A 112 14.99 -18.69 -16.25
C ARG A 112 13.46 -18.75 -16.22
N VAL A 113 12.82 -19.03 -17.34
CA VAL A 113 11.35 -19.18 -17.40
C VAL A 113 10.89 -20.41 -16.63
N ASP A 114 11.62 -21.54 -16.70
CA ASP A 114 11.29 -22.76 -15.94
C ASP A 114 11.42 -22.49 -14.42
N GLU A 115 12.51 -21.86 -13.98
CA GLU A 115 12.70 -21.43 -12.58
C GLU A 115 11.54 -20.55 -12.09
N LEU A 116 11.14 -19.57 -12.90
CA LEU A 116 10.06 -18.66 -12.52
C LEU A 116 8.68 -19.34 -12.49
N LEU A 117 8.41 -20.24 -13.43
CA LEU A 117 7.16 -21.01 -13.41
C LEU A 117 7.07 -21.95 -12.20
N GLU A 118 8.21 -22.45 -11.74
CA GLU A 118 8.29 -23.19 -10.48
C GLU A 118 8.04 -22.27 -9.29
N LEU A 119 8.73 -21.13 -9.20
CA LEU A 119 8.60 -20.15 -8.13
C LEU A 119 7.14 -19.67 -7.96
N VAL A 120 6.42 -19.44 -9.07
CA VAL A 120 5.02 -19.00 -9.03
C VAL A 120 4.02 -20.17 -9.00
N GLN A 121 4.47 -21.42 -8.83
CA GLN A 121 3.65 -22.63 -8.75
C GLN A 121 2.76 -22.86 -9.99
N LEU A 122 3.33 -22.64 -11.18
CA LEU A 122 2.68 -22.84 -12.48
C LEU A 122 3.45 -23.82 -13.37
N GLN A 123 4.11 -24.85 -12.77
CA GLN A 123 4.73 -25.93 -13.53
C GLN A 123 3.69 -26.59 -14.43
N GLY A 124 4.06 -26.90 -15.66
CA GLY A 124 3.16 -27.51 -16.64
C GLY A 124 2.20 -26.56 -17.35
N TYR A 125 2.10 -25.27 -16.92
CA TYR A 125 1.21 -24.30 -17.57
C TYR A 125 1.88 -23.51 -18.71
N GLY A 126 3.14 -23.75 -19.00
CA GLY A 126 3.94 -22.96 -19.95
C GLY A 126 3.36 -22.85 -21.38
N SER A 127 2.64 -23.88 -21.85
CA SER A 127 2.00 -23.90 -23.17
C SER A 127 0.58 -23.29 -23.21
N ARG A 128 -0.02 -23.00 -22.05
CA ARG A 128 -1.37 -22.42 -21.99
C ARG A 128 -1.37 -20.96 -22.38
N TYR A 129 -2.52 -20.48 -22.84
CA TYR A 129 -2.80 -19.08 -23.11
C TYR A 129 -3.48 -18.40 -21.91
N PRO A 130 -3.40 -17.07 -21.76
CA PRO A 130 -4.04 -16.34 -20.65
C PRO A 130 -5.55 -16.60 -20.52
N SER A 131 -6.25 -16.86 -21.62
CA SER A 131 -7.68 -17.20 -21.64
C SER A 131 -8.00 -18.55 -20.94
N GLN A 132 -7.02 -19.42 -20.79
CA GLN A 132 -7.15 -20.74 -20.17
C GLN A 132 -6.77 -20.73 -18.68
N LEU A 133 -6.53 -19.57 -18.10
CA LEU A 133 -6.07 -19.38 -16.73
C LEU A 133 -7.14 -18.74 -15.85
N SER A 134 -7.16 -19.11 -14.55
CA SER A 134 -7.92 -18.39 -13.54
C SER A 134 -7.35 -16.98 -13.31
N GLY A 135 -8.09 -16.10 -12.63
CA GLY A 135 -7.61 -14.75 -12.25
C GLY A 135 -6.29 -14.79 -11.49
N GLY A 136 -6.21 -15.62 -10.44
CA GLY A 136 -4.97 -15.77 -9.66
C GLY A 136 -3.80 -16.37 -10.45
N GLN A 137 -4.07 -17.30 -11.37
CA GLN A 137 -3.02 -17.80 -12.26
C GLN A 137 -2.50 -16.72 -13.21
N ARG A 138 -3.38 -15.88 -13.78
CA ARG A 138 -2.97 -14.73 -14.61
C ARG A 138 -2.11 -13.75 -13.83
N GLN A 139 -2.46 -13.48 -12.58
CA GLN A 139 -1.66 -12.63 -11.71
C GLN A 139 -0.26 -13.21 -11.46
N ARG A 140 -0.15 -14.49 -11.13
CA ARG A 140 1.14 -15.17 -10.94
C ARG A 140 2.00 -15.13 -12.22
N VAL A 141 1.40 -15.28 -13.39
CA VAL A 141 2.12 -15.10 -14.67
C VAL A 141 2.61 -13.66 -14.86
N ALA A 142 1.80 -12.66 -14.53
CA ALA A 142 2.20 -11.25 -14.63
C ALA A 142 3.37 -10.95 -13.68
N LEU A 143 3.35 -11.50 -12.47
CA LEU A 143 4.44 -11.37 -11.52
C LEU A 143 5.71 -12.08 -11.99
N ALA A 144 5.60 -13.33 -12.49
CA ALA A 144 6.73 -14.05 -13.08
C ALA A 144 7.36 -13.27 -14.25
N ARG A 145 6.54 -12.63 -15.10
CA ARG A 145 7.01 -11.75 -16.17
C ARG A 145 7.77 -10.55 -15.65
N ALA A 146 7.26 -9.89 -14.60
CA ALA A 146 7.93 -8.75 -14.00
C ALA A 146 9.27 -9.13 -13.35
N LEU A 147 9.34 -10.30 -12.70
CA LEU A 147 10.54 -10.84 -12.06
C LEU A 147 11.56 -11.42 -13.05
N ALA A 148 11.14 -11.73 -14.29
CA ALA A 148 12.01 -12.37 -15.28
C ALA A 148 13.28 -11.55 -15.53
N VAL A 149 13.15 -10.25 -15.64
CA VAL A 149 14.23 -9.31 -15.92
C VAL A 149 15.11 -8.96 -14.70
N GLN A 150 14.89 -9.63 -13.57
CA GLN A 150 15.63 -9.42 -12.31
C GLN A 150 15.60 -7.94 -11.89
N PRO A 151 14.40 -7.37 -11.66
CA PRO A 151 14.28 -5.96 -11.33
C PRO A 151 14.87 -5.67 -9.95
N ARG A 152 15.39 -4.44 -9.75
CA ARG A 152 15.83 -3.94 -8.44
C ARG A 152 14.65 -3.58 -7.53
N VAL A 153 13.53 -3.20 -8.15
CA VAL A 153 12.30 -2.77 -7.50
C VAL A 153 11.10 -3.40 -8.19
N LEU A 154 10.12 -3.86 -7.42
CA LEU A 154 8.85 -4.40 -7.89
C LEU A 154 7.71 -3.46 -7.54
N LEU A 155 6.92 -3.07 -8.53
CA LEU A 155 5.79 -2.14 -8.39
C LEU A 155 4.50 -2.86 -8.79
N LEU A 156 3.53 -2.93 -7.87
CA LEU A 156 2.28 -3.68 -8.03
C LEU A 156 1.08 -2.72 -7.91
N ASP A 157 0.38 -2.49 -9.02
CA ASP A 157 -0.80 -1.62 -9.06
C ASP A 157 -2.07 -2.45 -8.84
N GLU A 158 -2.66 -2.40 -7.64
CA GLU A 158 -3.87 -3.12 -7.21
C GLU A 158 -3.89 -4.62 -7.63
N PRO A 159 -2.87 -5.40 -7.27
CA PRO A 159 -2.71 -6.76 -7.81
C PRO A 159 -3.84 -7.71 -7.45
N PHE A 160 -4.62 -7.45 -6.41
CA PHE A 160 -5.65 -8.36 -5.92
C PHE A 160 -7.09 -7.93 -6.27
N SER A 161 -7.29 -6.76 -6.87
CA SER A 161 -8.62 -6.16 -7.07
C SER A 161 -9.58 -6.98 -7.93
N ALA A 162 -9.06 -7.77 -8.89
CA ALA A 162 -9.85 -8.55 -9.84
C ALA A 162 -10.11 -10.02 -9.40
N LEU A 163 -9.92 -10.32 -8.10
CA LEU A 163 -9.97 -11.70 -7.58
C LEU A 163 -11.08 -11.89 -6.56
N ASP A 164 -11.62 -13.12 -6.48
CA ASP A 164 -12.53 -13.51 -5.40
C ASP A 164 -11.81 -13.56 -4.04
N ALA A 165 -12.57 -13.46 -2.94
CA ALA A 165 -12.04 -13.32 -1.58
C ALA A 165 -11.11 -14.48 -1.17
N LYS A 166 -11.43 -15.73 -1.56
CA LYS A 166 -10.61 -16.89 -1.23
C LYS A 166 -9.25 -16.85 -1.93
N VAL A 167 -9.27 -16.63 -3.25
CA VAL A 167 -8.05 -16.53 -4.07
C VAL A 167 -7.21 -15.35 -3.63
N ARG A 168 -7.83 -14.22 -3.26
CA ARG A 168 -7.16 -13.04 -2.75
C ARG A 168 -6.37 -13.35 -1.47
N LYS A 169 -6.97 -14.01 -0.49
CA LYS A 169 -6.30 -14.41 0.75
C LYS A 169 -5.11 -15.34 0.49
N GLU A 170 -5.29 -16.36 -0.36
CA GLU A 170 -4.21 -17.28 -0.73
C GLU A 170 -3.04 -16.57 -1.41
N LEU A 171 -3.35 -15.59 -2.28
CA LEU A 171 -2.33 -14.84 -2.99
C LEU A 171 -1.60 -13.80 -2.14
N ARG A 172 -2.26 -13.18 -1.14
CA ARG A 172 -1.60 -12.30 -0.16
C ARG A 172 -0.52 -13.06 0.60
N ALA A 173 -0.88 -14.21 1.19
CA ALA A 173 0.06 -15.07 1.91
C ALA A 173 1.21 -15.54 1.00
N TRP A 174 0.88 -15.93 -0.24
CA TRP A 174 1.89 -16.34 -1.21
C TRP A 174 2.83 -15.18 -1.61
N LEU A 175 2.30 -13.96 -1.84
CA LEU A 175 3.12 -12.78 -2.16
C LEU A 175 4.07 -12.43 -1.01
N ARG A 176 3.59 -12.53 0.24
CA ARG A 176 4.42 -12.28 1.42
C ARG A 176 5.57 -13.28 1.48
N ASN A 177 5.30 -14.57 1.33
CA ASN A 177 6.34 -15.60 1.32
C ASN A 177 7.35 -15.39 0.18
N LEU A 178 6.87 -15.05 -1.02
CA LEU A 178 7.73 -14.74 -2.16
C LEU A 178 8.65 -13.54 -1.88
N HIS A 179 8.11 -12.49 -1.25
CA HIS A 179 8.89 -11.33 -0.85
C HIS A 179 9.98 -11.70 0.16
N ASP A 180 9.63 -12.53 1.17
CA ASP A 180 10.56 -13.00 2.19
C ASP A 180 11.69 -13.88 1.62
N GLU A 181 11.44 -14.61 0.52
CA GLU A 181 12.47 -15.38 -0.19
C GLU A 181 13.40 -14.49 -1.06
N MET A 182 12.83 -13.50 -1.72
CA MET A 182 13.56 -12.75 -2.76
C MET A 182 14.17 -11.44 -2.25
N HIS A 183 13.65 -10.88 -1.18
CA HIS A 183 14.07 -9.59 -0.60
C HIS A 183 14.15 -8.44 -1.62
N VAL A 184 13.28 -8.46 -2.64
CA VAL A 184 13.18 -7.38 -3.64
C VAL A 184 12.38 -6.23 -3.04
N THR A 185 12.90 -5.00 -3.11
CA THR A 185 12.16 -3.81 -2.70
C THR A 185 10.84 -3.75 -3.44
N THR A 186 9.73 -3.78 -2.72
CA THR A 186 8.38 -3.90 -3.32
C THR A 186 7.48 -2.77 -2.87
N VAL A 187 6.77 -2.13 -3.82
CA VAL A 187 5.69 -1.19 -3.52
C VAL A 187 4.39 -1.74 -4.10
N ILE A 188 3.38 -1.85 -3.24
CA ILE A 188 2.03 -2.30 -3.62
C ILE A 188 1.03 -1.17 -3.42
N VAL A 189 0.19 -0.94 -4.41
CA VAL A 189 -0.98 -0.05 -4.29
C VAL A 189 -2.20 -0.89 -3.96
N THR A 190 -2.96 -0.47 -2.96
CA THR A 190 -4.24 -1.08 -2.62
C THR A 190 -5.19 -0.04 -2.01
N HIS A 191 -6.49 -0.29 -2.10
CA HIS A 191 -7.53 0.41 -1.35
C HIS A 191 -8.12 -0.47 -0.23
N ASP A 192 -7.67 -1.72 -0.12
CA ASP A 192 -8.10 -2.70 0.89
C ASP A 192 -7.14 -2.66 2.08
N GLN A 193 -7.70 -2.38 3.26
CA GLN A 193 -6.94 -2.27 4.50
C GLN A 193 -6.36 -3.61 4.95
N GLU A 194 -7.13 -4.70 4.80
CA GLU A 194 -6.66 -6.05 5.16
C GLU A 194 -5.44 -6.44 4.33
N GLU A 195 -5.44 -6.09 3.02
CA GLU A 195 -4.30 -6.35 2.15
C GLU A 195 -3.04 -5.63 2.64
N ALA A 196 -3.15 -4.32 2.94
CA ALA A 196 -2.02 -3.54 3.43
C ALA A 196 -1.51 -4.06 4.77
N MET A 197 -2.43 -4.37 5.71
CA MET A 197 -2.08 -4.83 7.07
C MET A 197 -1.44 -6.23 7.07
N GLU A 198 -1.85 -7.14 6.17
CA GLU A 198 -1.32 -8.50 6.12
C GLU A 198 0.04 -8.61 5.42
N VAL A 199 0.29 -7.78 4.39
CA VAL A 199 1.47 -8.00 3.54
C VAL A 199 2.60 -7.01 3.76
N ALA A 200 2.33 -5.78 4.23
CA ALA A 200 3.32 -4.72 4.24
C ALA A 200 4.16 -4.65 5.52
N ASP A 201 5.44 -4.31 5.37
CA ASP A 201 6.31 -3.93 6.48
C ASP A 201 6.02 -2.51 6.94
N LYS A 202 5.70 -1.60 5.99
CA LYS A 202 5.27 -0.22 6.23
C LYS A 202 4.09 0.14 5.34
N ILE A 203 3.22 0.99 5.84
CA ILE A 203 2.06 1.51 5.12
C ILE A 203 2.21 3.03 4.98
N VAL A 204 1.99 3.52 3.78
CA VAL A 204 1.86 4.95 3.46
C VAL A 204 0.39 5.22 3.18
N VAL A 205 -0.28 5.90 4.10
CA VAL A 205 -1.69 6.28 3.94
C VAL A 205 -1.76 7.58 3.14
N MET A 206 -2.47 7.55 2.02
CA MET A 206 -2.63 8.69 1.12
C MET A 206 -4.07 9.16 1.04
N ASN A 207 -4.27 10.47 0.99
CA ASN A 207 -5.57 11.10 0.81
C ASN A 207 -5.41 12.41 0.02
N HIS A 208 -6.29 12.64 -0.97
CA HIS A 208 -6.27 13.86 -1.80
C HIS A 208 -4.88 14.27 -2.30
N GLY A 209 -4.11 13.30 -2.80
CA GLY A 209 -2.78 13.54 -3.35
C GLY A 209 -1.66 13.71 -2.32
N LYS A 210 -1.96 13.66 -1.01
CA LYS A 210 -1.00 13.87 0.09
C LYS A 210 -0.80 12.60 0.91
N VAL A 211 0.34 12.56 1.60
CA VAL A 211 0.61 11.55 2.63
C VAL A 211 0.02 12.01 3.95
N GLU A 212 -0.88 11.22 4.54
CA GLU A 212 -1.50 11.45 5.85
C GLU A 212 -0.66 10.87 6.99
N GLN A 213 -0.14 9.66 6.78
CA GLN A 213 0.68 8.96 7.77
C GLN A 213 1.56 7.89 7.11
N ILE A 214 2.75 7.67 7.65
CA ILE A 214 3.64 6.55 7.33
C ILE A 214 3.95 5.83 8.63
N GLY A 215 3.86 4.50 8.63
CA GLY A 215 4.18 3.67 9.79
C GLY A 215 4.06 2.19 9.50
N THR A 216 4.41 1.37 10.48
CA THR A 216 4.12 -0.07 10.45
C THR A 216 2.60 -0.31 10.55
N PRO A 217 2.10 -1.49 10.17
CA PRO A 217 0.68 -1.83 10.35
C PRO A 217 0.18 -1.57 11.78
N ALA A 218 0.97 -1.91 12.80
CA ALA A 218 0.63 -1.68 14.19
C ALA A 218 0.55 -0.19 14.55
N GLU A 219 1.52 0.63 14.08
CA GLU A 219 1.51 2.08 14.32
C GLU A 219 0.31 2.76 13.65
N ILE A 220 -0.03 2.36 12.41
CA ILE A 220 -1.19 2.92 11.69
C ILE A 220 -2.50 2.56 12.39
N TYR A 221 -2.62 1.33 12.91
CA TYR A 221 -3.82 0.85 13.60
C TYR A 221 -3.94 1.40 15.03
N ASP A 222 -2.86 1.34 15.81
CA ASP A 222 -2.85 1.70 17.22
C ASP A 222 -2.72 3.21 17.48
N HIS A 223 -2.06 3.93 16.55
CA HIS A 223 -1.71 5.35 16.69
C HIS A 223 -2.05 6.15 15.43
N PRO A 224 -3.33 6.18 14.98
CA PRO A 224 -3.72 6.96 13.80
C PRO A 224 -3.43 8.46 14.05
N ALA A 225 -2.67 9.07 13.10
CA ALA A 225 -2.20 10.46 13.23
C ALA A 225 -3.31 11.48 12.98
N THR A 226 -4.30 11.16 12.14
CA THR A 226 -5.38 12.06 11.76
C THR A 226 -6.75 11.40 11.91
N PRO A 227 -7.84 12.19 12.07
CA PRO A 227 -9.20 11.65 12.04
C PRO A 227 -9.53 10.87 10.77
N PHE A 228 -8.91 11.29 9.65
CA PHE A 228 -9.05 10.55 8.39
C PHE A 228 -8.47 9.14 8.52
N VAL A 229 -7.21 9.00 8.93
CA VAL A 229 -6.56 7.68 9.08
C VAL A 229 -7.36 6.80 10.04
N MET A 230 -7.80 7.35 11.19
CA MET A 230 -8.62 6.61 12.14
C MET A 230 -9.91 6.07 11.50
N SER A 231 -10.65 6.92 10.78
CA SER A 231 -11.93 6.54 10.17
C SER A 231 -11.76 5.63 8.95
N PHE A 232 -10.61 5.74 8.29
CA PHE A 232 -10.31 4.96 7.10
C PHE A 232 -9.80 3.55 7.46
N ILE A 233 -9.01 3.39 8.53
CA ILE A 233 -8.38 2.11 8.91
C ILE A 233 -9.31 1.22 9.72
N GLY A 234 -10.25 1.78 10.46
CA GLY A 234 -11.13 1.01 11.32
C GLY A 234 -12.57 1.51 11.34
N ALA A 235 -13.47 0.66 11.77
CA ALA A 235 -14.82 1.11 12.10
C ALA A 235 -14.74 1.99 13.35
N VAL A 236 -15.19 3.25 13.22
CA VAL A 236 -15.21 4.22 14.32
C VAL A 236 -16.63 4.60 14.67
N ASN A 237 -16.92 4.71 15.96
CA ASN A 237 -18.17 5.27 16.44
C ASN A 237 -17.97 6.77 16.70
N VAL A 238 -18.74 7.59 16.01
CA VAL A 238 -18.79 9.03 16.25
C VAL A 238 -19.89 9.29 17.27
N LEU A 239 -19.51 9.69 18.48
CA LEU A 239 -20.47 9.99 19.55
C LEU A 239 -20.75 11.50 19.58
N PRO A 240 -22.03 11.91 19.70
CA PRO A 240 -22.38 13.31 19.81
C PRO A 240 -21.80 13.90 21.10
N GLN A 241 -21.52 15.20 21.06
CA GLN A 241 -21.10 15.95 22.22
C GLN A 241 -22.08 15.76 23.36
N GLY A 242 -21.58 15.46 24.55
CA GLY A 242 -22.40 15.20 25.73
C GLY A 242 -22.75 13.72 25.98
N ALA A 243 -22.59 12.82 25.01
CA ALA A 243 -22.80 11.38 25.21
C ALA A 243 -21.87 10.79 26.29
N PHE A 244 -20.76 11.44 26.57
CA PHE A 244 -19.80 11.06 27.63
C PHE A 244 -20.05 11.67 29.01
N ARG A 245 -20.96 12.64 29.13
CA ARG A 245 -21.20 13.26 30.48
C ARG A 245 -21.61 12.24 31.53
N TRP A 246 -22.44 11.27 31.17
CA TRP A 246 -22.86 10.19 32.05
C TRP A 246 -21.75 9.15 32.31
N ALA A 247 -20.93 8.81 31.31
CA ALA A 247 -19.82 7.87 31.49
C ALA A 247 -18.69 8.46 32.33
N LEU A 248 -18.39 9.75 32.17
CA LEU A 248 -17.46 10.50 33.03
C LEU A 248 -18.03 10.77 34.43
N ALA A 249 -19.33 10.97 34.56
CA ALA A 249 -19.98 11.15 35.87
C ALA A 249 -19.93 9.87 36.72
N LEU A 250 -19.96 8.69 36.12
CA LEU A 250 -19.80 7.41 36.83
C LEU A 250 -18.34 7.10 37.19
N ALA A 251 -17.37 7.79 36.59
CA ALA A 251 -15.93 7.56 36.77
C ALA A 251 -15.23 8.53 37.74
N ARG A 252 -15.97 9.39 38.51
CA ARG A 252 -15.37 10.50 39.28
C ARG A 252 -15.06 10.24 40.76
N PRO A 253 -13.94 10.95 41.16
CA PRO A 253 -14.04 11.95 42.23
C PRO A 253 -13.79 13.38 41.71
N ARG A 254 -14.73 14.25 42.04
CA ARG A 254 -14.79 15.73 41.95
C ARG A 254 -13.60 16.52 41.40
N ALA A 255 -13.73 17.10 40.21
CA ALA A 255 -13.16 18.39 39.82
C ALA A 255 -13.93 18.97 38.61
N SER A 256 -14.13 20.30 38.62
CA SER A 256 -14.90 21.05 37.62
C SER A 256 -14.26 21.06 36.24
N ILE A 257 -15.02 20.72 35.23
CA ILE A 257 -14.61 20.83 33.80
C ILE A 257 -15.53 21.86 33.14
N GLN A 258 -14.93 22.88 32.52
CA GLN A 258 -15.63 23.87 31.70
C GLN A 258 -16.09 23.21 30.37
N GLU A 259 -17.29 23.60 29.93
CA GLU A 259 -17.94 23.10 28.73
C GLU A 259 -17.21 23.57 27.47
N GLU A 260 -16.44 22.72 26.85
CA GLU A 260 -15.94 22.91 25.45
C GLU A 260 -16.54 21.83 24.54
N THR A 261 -16.84 22.22 23.29
CA THR A 261 -17.46 21.38 22.27
C THR A 261 -16.51 20.25 21.86
N VAL A 262 -16.80 19.03 22.26
CA VAL A 262 -15.95 17.85 22.00
C VAL A 262 -16.71 16.84 21.16
N ARG A 263 -16.17 16.46 20.00
CA ARG A 263 -16.61 15.28 19.23
C ARG A 263 -15.66 14.13 19.52
N CYS A 264 -16.18 13.00 19.95
CA CYS A 264 -15.38 11.81 20.21
C CYS A 264 -15.53 10.78 19.08
N LEU A 265 -14.43 10.32 18.54
CA LEU A 265 -14.37 9.20 17.61
C LEU A 265 -13.89 7.96 18.37
N CYS A 266 -14.64 6.85 18.32
CA CYS A 266 -14.32 5.64 19.05
C CYS A 266 -14.30 4.43 18.10
N ALA A 267 -13.23 3.64 18.12
CA ALA A 267 -13.19 2.35 17.44
C ALA A 267 -13.98 1.29 18.26
N PRO A 268 -14.69 0.35 17.63
CA PRO A 268 -15.52 -0.65 18.30
C PRO A 268 -14.75 -1.58 19.26
N THR A 269 -13.45 -1.70 19.08
CA THR A 269 -12.59 -2.64 19.80
C THR A 269 -11.62 -1.99 20.79
N MET A 270 -11.50 -0.65 20.78
CA MET A 270 -10.53 0.04 21.63
C MET A 270 -11.02 1.42 22.08
N TRP A 271 -10.99 1.71 23.40
CA TRP A 271 -11.25 3.03 23.97
C TRP A 271 -9.98 3.62 24.56
N ARG A 272 -9.47 4.70 23.98
CA ARG A 272 -8.50 5.57 24.66
C ARG A 272 -9.00 7.02 24.63
N CYS A 273 -9.02 7.67 25.79
CA CYS A 273 -9.29 9.10 25.90
C CYS A 273 -7.97 9.87 25.80
N LEU A 274 -7.86 10.72 24.79
CA LEU A 274 -6.77 11.69 24.68
C LEU A 274 -7.34 13.09 24.91
N SER A 275 -6.90 13.79 25.95
CA SER A 275 -7.16 15.22 26.13
C SER A 275 -5.91 16.00 25.75
N THR A 276 -6.05 17.03 24.93
CA THR A 276 -4.98 17.99 24.60
C THR A 276 -5.14 19.25 25.47
N PRO A 277 -4.06 19.92 25.83
CA PRO A 277 -2.66 19.80 25.42
C PRO A 277 -1.77 19.02 26.39
N ARG A 278 -2.33 18.27 27.32
CA ARG A 278 -1.56 17.36 28.17
C ARG A 278 -2.32 16.04 28.27
N THR A 279 -1.71 15.00 27.76
CA THR A 279 -2.21 13.64 27.68
C THR A 279 -2.81 13.15 28.99
N ALA A 280 -4.13 13.07 29.09
CA ALA A 280 -4.79 12.27 30.11
C ALA A 280 -5.00 10.86 29.54
N ARG A 281 -4.25 9.88 30.04
CA ARG A 281 -4.51 8.47 29.80
C ARG A 281 -5.69 8.06 30.67
N CYS A 282 -6.81 7.63 30.09
CA CYS A 282 -7.86 6.95 30.82
C CYS A 282 -7.53 5.46 30.90
N PRO A 283 -7.23 4.91 32.09
CA PRO A 283 -6.97 3.50 32.30
C PRO A 283 -8.28 2.76 32.58
N TRP A 284 -9.03 2.38 31.53
CA TRP A 284 -10.18 1.49 31.73
C TRP A 284 -10.09 0.33 30.74
N SER A 285 -9.83 -0.84 31.27
CA SER A 285 -10.08 -2.10 30.60
C SER A 285 -11.36 -2.72 31.19
N TYR A 286 -12.38 -2.92 30.36
CA TYR A 286 -13.50 -3.76 30.71
C TYR A 286 -13.49 -4.97 29.79
N GLY A 287 -13.26 -6.14 30.33
CA GLY A 287 -13.32 -7.39 29.59
C GLY A 287 -12.33 -7.56 28.45
N GLY A 288 -11.11 -6.99 28.52
CA GLY A 288 -10.07 -7.15 27.49
C GLY A 288 -10.24 -6.28 26.23
N LEU A 289 -11.18 -5.33 26.22
CA LEU A 289 -11.43 -4.37 25.16
C LEU A 289 -10.79 -3.02 25.51
N ALA A 290 -9.83 -2.59 24.71
CA ALA A 290 -9.30 -1.22 24.79
C ALA A 290 -10.13 -0.30 23.88
N ILE A 291 -10.57 0.84 24.44
CA ILE A 291 -11.45 1.79 23.74
C ILE A 291 -10.68 3.09 23.49
N TRP A 292 -10.53 3.48 22.23
CA TRP A 292 -9.91 4.73 21.83
C TRP A 292 -10.96 5.82 21.59
N ALA A 293 -10.79 6.99 22.20
CA ALA A 293 -11.54 8.19 21.88
C ALA A 293 -10.58 9.33 21.59
N VAL A 294 -10.67 9.93 20.41
CA VAL A 294 -9.95 11.17 20.08
C VAL A 294 -10.89 12.34 20.25
N ILE A 295 -10.50 13.29 21.10
CA ILE A 295 -11.22 14.53 21.31
C ILE A 295 -10.65 15.58 20.35
N TYR A 296 -11.45 16.01 19.39
CA TYR A 296 -11.06 17.01 18.39
C TYR A 296 -11.57 18.39 18.81
N LYS A 297 -10.66 19.37 18.91
CA LYS A 297 -10.99 20.78 19.07
C LYS A 297 -10.97 21.43 17.70
N PRO A 298 -12.11 21.88 17.11
CA PRO A 298 -12.07 22.61 15.87
C PRO A 298 -11.43 23.97 16.11
N SER A 299 -10.28 24.23 15.48
CA SER A 299 -9.75 25.58 15.35
C SER A 299 -10.51 26.27 14.21
N TRP A 300 -11.41 27.18 14.56
CA TRP A 300 -11.93 28.17 13.64
C TRP A 300 -11.20 29.49 13.86
N PRO A 301 -10.98 30.25 12.76
CA PRO A 301 -10.39 31.58 12.86
C PRO A 301 -11.30 32.57 13.57
#